data_b58a1e072c80e631f62a4b75dc9cbce1
#
_entry.id   b58a1e072c80e631f62a4b75dc9cbce1
#
_cell.length_a   1.000
_cell.length_b   1.000
_cell.length_c   1.000
_cell.angle_alpha   90.00
_cell.angle_beta   90.00
_cell.angle_gamma   90.00
#
_symmetry.space_group_name_H-M   'P 1'
#
loop_
_entity.id
_entity.type
_entity.pdbx_description
1 polymer ?
#
loop_
_entity_poly.entity_id
_entity_poly.type
_entity_poly.pdbx_seq_one_letter_code
_entity_poly.pdbx_strand_id
1 'polypeptide(L)'
;MLSGCGTDMKKILTADGGKWEVDEGSSKSTYTFFDDGKFSVYDSKDNAAGKYSYDEKNKKITFDVSGRGTFIMEKVEYKDGKINGEINDRETVFVKEK
;
A
#
# COMPACT_ATOMS: atom_id res chain seq x y z
N MET A 1 13.15 18.13 11.51
CA MET A 1 12.65 17.86 11.34
C MET A 1 11.84 17.87 11.12
N LEU A 2 11.93 17.66 10.91
CA LEU A 2 11.18 17.50 10.65
C LEU A 2 10.54 17.09 10.35
N SER A 3 10.63 16.82 10.45
CA SER A 3 10.06 16.36 10.17
C SER A 3 9.22 16.21 9.86
N GLY A 4 9.37 16.11 9.74
CA GLY A 4 8.77 15.75 9.37
C GLY A 4 7.80 15.65 9.30
N CYS A 5 7.71 16.23 9.66
CA CYS A 5 6.66 16.02 9.58
C CYS A 5 6.05 15.20 9.10
N GLY A 6 6.57 14.82 9.03
CA GLY A 6 6.07 14.00 8.14
C GLY A 6 5.45 12.82 8.58
N THR A 7 4.65 12.46 7.76
CA THR A 7 3.97 11.21 7.89
C THR A 7 4.97 10.10 7.62
N ASP A 8 5.18 9.24 8.57
CA ASP A 8 5.99 8.06 8.32
C ASP A 8 5.08 6.99 7.73
N MET A 9 5.04 6.95 6.42
CA MET A 9 4.13 6.03 5.71
C MET A 9 4.43 4.57 6.05
N LYS A 10 5.69 4.23 6.25
CA LYS A 10 6.04 2.86 6.61
C LYS A 10 5.43 2.46 7.96
N LYS A 11 5.44 3.36 8.93
CA LYS A 11 4.81 3.09 10.22
C LYS A 11 3.31 2.94 10.08
N ILE A 12 2.70 3.76 9.24
CA ILE A 12 1.27 3.68 8.99
C ILE A 12 0.94 2.34 8.34
N LEU A 13 1.69 1.97 7.32
CA LEU A 13 1.44 0.73 6.59
C LEU A 13 1.60 -0.51 7.46
N THR A 14 2.58 -0.50 8.36
CA THR A 14 2.88 -1.68 9.17
C THR A 14 2.19 -1.71 10.53
N ALA A 15 1.46 -0.67 10.88
CA ALA A 15 0.79 -0.60 12.18
C ALA A 15 -0.28 -1.70 12.31
N ASP A 16 -0.47 -2.18 13.54
CA ASP A 16 -1.53 -3.14 13.87
C ASP A 16 -1.56 -4.36 12.96
N GLY A 17 -0.40 -4.93 12.67
CA GLY A 17 -0.28 -6.12 11.83
C GLY A 17 -0.15 -5.85 10.36
N GLY A 18 -0.28 -4.59 9.95
CA GLY A 18 0.00 -4.18 8.56
C GLY A 18 -1.00 -4.63 7.52
N LYS A 19 -2.21 -5.01 7.91
CA LYS A 19 -3.20 -5.50 6.95
C LYS A 19 -4.15 -4.42 6.49
N TRP A 20 -4.32 -4.34 5.17
CA TRP A 20 -5.19 -3.36 4.54
C TRP A 20 -6.05 -4.03 3.50
N GLU A 21 -7.30 -3.62 3.44
CA GLU A 21 -8.22 -4.13 2.44
C GLU A 21 -8.35 -3.13 1.30
N VAL A 22 -8.28 -3.64 0.08
CA VAL A 22 -8.42 -2.83 -1.13
C VAL A 22 -9.63 -3.33 -1.89
N ASP A 23 -10.58 -2.44 -2.10
CA ASP A 23 -11.78 -2.75 -2.86
C ASP A 23 -11.56 -2.26 -4.29
N GLU A 24 -11.54 -3.18 -5.22
CA GLU A 24 -11.32 -2.86 -6.63
C GLU A 24 -12.60 -3.00 -7.45
N GLY A 25 -13.74 -2.74 -6.83
CA GLY A 25 -15.02 -2.85 -7.49
C GLY A 25 -15.61 -4.24 -7.39
N SER A 26 -15.32 -5.09 -8.34
CA SER A 26 -15.87 -6.44 -8.35
C SER A 26 -15.12 -7.41 -7.47
N SER A 27 -13.94 -7.04 -6.98
CA SER A 27 -13.13 -7.92 -6.15
C SER A 27 -12.48 -7.14 -5.02
N LYS A 28 -12.03 -7.87 -4.01
CA LYS A 28 -11.31 -7.30 -2.88
C LYS A 28 -10.00 -8.03 -2.70
N SER A 29 -8.98 -7.28 -2.33
CA SER A 29 -7.67 -7.84 -2.05
C SER A 29 -7.23 -7.42 -0.66
N THR A 30 -6.43 -8.24 -0.01
CA THR A 30 -5.83 -7.88 1.27
C THR A 30 -4.33 -7.74 1.09
N TYR A 31 -3.82 -6.57 1.45
CA TYR A 31 -2.40 -6.28 1.42
C TYR A 31 -1.87 -6.33 2.84
N THR A 32 -0.73 -6.97 3.02
CA THR A 32 -0.05 -6.99 4.31
C THR A 32 1.34 -6.40 4.11
N PHE A 33 1.67 -5.39 4.89
CA PHE A 33 2.97 -4.71 4.81
C PHE A 33 3.81 -5.08 6.02
N PHE A 34 5.05 -5.49 5.76
CA PHE A 34 5.98 -5.90 6.78
C PHE A 34 7.05 -4.82 6.96
N ASP A 35 7.59 -4.71 8.16
CA ASP A 35 8.54 -3.65 8.47
C ASP A 35 9.92 -3.84 7.84
N ASP A 36 10.18 -4.99 7.23
CA ASP A 36 11.41 -5.24 6.50
C ASP A 36 11.35 -4.80 5.04
N GLY A 37 10.28 -4.13 4.63
CA GLY A 37 10.13 -3.64 3.25
C GLY A 37 9.45 -4.62 2.32
N LYS A 38 8.90 -5.69 2.85
CA LYS A 38 8.20 -6.68 2.05
C LYS A 38 6.69 -6.52 2.21
N PHE A 39 5.95 -7.03 1.24
CA PHE A 39 4.51 -7.06 1.33
C PHE A 39 3.97 -8.34 0.71
N SER A 40 2.74 -8.65 1.06
CA SER A 40 2.01 -9.72 0.40
C SER A 40 0.62 -9.22 0.05
N VAL A 41 0.03 -9.79 -0.97
CA VAL A 41 -1.34 -9.48 -1.37
C VAL A 41 -2.02 -10.79 -1.71
N TYR A 42 -3.26 -10.91 -1.30
CA TYR A 42 -4.06 -12.07 -1.68
C TYR A 42 -5.50 -11.66 -1.90
N ASP A 43 -6.15 -12.41 -2.77
CA ASP A 43 -7.58 -12.30 -2.98
C ASP A 43 -8.17 -13.71 -2.94
N SER A 44 -9.41 -13.87 -3.35
CA SER A 44 -10.06 -15.16 -3.28
C SER A 44 -9.49 -16.22 -4.23
N LYS A 45 -8.67 -15.81 -5.18
CA LYS A 45 -8.18 -16.72 -6.22
C LYS A 45 -6.66 -16.88 -6.24
N ASP A 46 -5.92 -15.90 -5.72
CA ASP A 46 -4.50 -15.88 -5.93
C ASP A 46 -3.80 -15.14 -4.81
N ASN A 47 -2.51 -15.36 -4.68
CA ASN A 47 -1.70 -14.55 -3.78
C ASN A 47 -0.37 -14.23 -4.45
N ALA A 48 0.25 -13.16 -3.98
CA ALA A 48 1.53 -12.71 -4.48
C ALA A 48 2.28 -12.03 -3.35
N ALA A 49 3.57 -11.90 -3.52
CA ALA A 49 4.41 -11.22 -2.54
C ALA A 49 5.53 -10.49 -3.26
N GLY A 50 6.13 -9.55 -2.57
CA GLY A 50 7.21 -8.77 -3.14
C GLY A 50 7.75 -7.76 -2.16
N LYS A 51 8.27 -6.67 -2.70
CA LYS A 51 8.84 -5.59 -1.91
C LYS A 51 8.14 -4.29 -2.24
N TYR A 52 8.13 -3.38 -1.29
CA TYR A 52 7.56 -2.06 -1.50
C TYR A 52 8.54 -1.01 -1.02
N SER A 53 8.41 0.19 -1.59
CA SER A 53 9.12 1.35 -1.11
C SER A 53 8.23 2.57 -1.26
N TYR A 54 8.44 3.55 -0.40
CA TYR A 54 7.66 4.78 -0.43
C TYR A 54 8.56 5.95 -0.74
N ASP A 55 8.16 6.73 -1.73
CA ASP A 55 8.83 7.98 -2.09
C ASP A 55 8.00 9.12 -1.51
N GLU A 56 8.46 9.64 -0.38
CA GLU A 56 7.76 10.69 0.33
C GLU A 56 7.67 11.98 -0.49
N LYS A 57 8.70 12.28 -1.22
CA LYS A 57 8.77 13.51 -2.00
C LYS A 57 7.72 13.53 -3.12
N ASN A 58 7.56 12.41 -3.79
CA ASN A 58 6.65 12.30 -4.92
C ASN A 58 5.32 11.63 -4.56
N LYS A 59 5.17 11.23 -3.30
CA LYS A 59 3.97 10.56 -2.79
C LYS A 59 3.59 9.34 -3.60
N LYS A 60 4.57 8.46 -3.79
CA LYS A 60 4.40 7.24 -4.56
C LYS A 60 4.83 6.03 -3.76
N ILE A 61 4.07 4.95 -3.89
CA ILE A 61 4.47 3.66 -3.37
C ILE A 61 4.77 2.78 -4.57
N THR A 62 5.98 2.22 -4.60
CA THR A 62 6.37 1.30 -5.65
C THR A 62 6.24 -0.12 -5.12
N PHE A 63 5.53 -0.96 -5.85
CA PHE A 63 5.33 -2.36 -5.52
C PHE A 63 6.06 -3.22 -6.54
N ASP A 64 7.05 -3.95 -6.08
CA ASP A 64 7.80 -4.87 -6.93
C ASP A 64 7.33 -6.29 -6.61
N VAL A 65 6.50 -6.83 -7.48
CA VAL A 65 5.87 -8.12 -7.24
C VAL A 65 6.74 -9.23 -7.84
N SER A 66 7.13 -10.17 -7.01
CA SER A 66 7.99 -11.26 -7.43
C SER A 66 7.39 -12.03 -8.60
N GLY A 67 8.13 -12.07 -9.71
CA GLY A 67 7.71 -12.80 -10.90
C GLY A 67 6.63 -12.16 -11.74
N ARG A 68 6.19 -10.94 -11.36
CA ARG A 68 5.09 -10.28 -12.07
C ARG A 68 5.37 -8.87 -12.52
N GLY A 69 6.47 -8.28 -12.02
CA GLY A 69 6.83 -6.93 -12.41
C GLY A 69 6.52 -5.91 -11.33
N THR A 70 6.50 -4.65 -11.74
CA THR A 70 6.40 -3.53 -10.81
C THR A 70 5.18 -2.68 -11.15
N PHE A 71 4.47 -2.22 -10.13
CA PHE A 71 3.46 -1.20 -10.34
C PHE A 71 3.60 -0.11 -9.28
N ILE A 72 3.04 1.07 -9.57
CA ILE A 72 3.22 2.25 -8.74
C ILE A 72 1.86 2.83 -8.38
N MET A 73 1.69 3.13 -7.10
CA MET A 73 0.54 3.87 -6.62
C MET A 73 0.97 5.32 -6.49
N GLU A 74 0.28 6.22 -7.18
CA GLU A 74 0.62 7.63 -7.21
C GLU A 74 -0.38 8.45 -6.39
N LYS A 75 -0.01 9.68 -6.09
CA LYS A 75 -0.85 10.61 -5.34
C LYS A 75 -1.30 10.01 -4.01
N VAL A 76 -0.37 9.37 -3.33
CA VAL A 76 -0.66 8.67 -2.08
C VAL A 76 -0.90 9.67 -0.96
N GLU A 77 -2.03 9.53 -0.28
CA GLU A 77 -2.36 10.36 0.87
C GLU A 77 -2.98 9.49 1.96
N TYR A 78 -2.63 9.78 3.20
CA TYR A 78 -3.24 9.14 4.35
C TYR A 78 -4.22 10.13 4.98
N LYS A 79 -5.47 9.75 5.06
CA LYS A 79 -6.49 10.63 5.59
C LYS A 79 -7.62 9.79 6.20
N ASP A 80 -8.05 10.17 7.39
CA ASP A 80 -9.17 9.54 8.08
C ASP A 80 -9.02 8.02 8.22
N GLY A 81 -7.78 7.57 8.46
CA GLY A 81 -7.51 6.15 8.63
C GLY A 81 -7.46 5.36 7.34
N LYS A 82 -7.47 6.03 6.21
CA LYS A 82 -7.42 5.40 4.89
C LYS A 82 -6.25 5.93 4.09
N ILE A 83 -5.75 5.11 3.19
CA ILE A 83 -4.72 5.53 2.25
C ILE A 83 -5.33 5.59 0.88
N ASN A 84 -5.30 6.77 0.27
CA ASN A 84 -5.87 7.01 -1.04
C ASN A 84 -4.76 7.23 -2.07
N GLY A 85 -5.00 6.84 -3.29
CA GLY A 85 -4.05 7.05 -4.37
C GLY A 85 -4.61 6.54 -5.68
N GLU A 86 -3.75 6.43 -6.68
CA GLU A 86 -4.14 5.94 -8.00
C GLU A 86 -3.16 4.88 -8.48
N ILE A 87 -3.68 3.77 -8.97
CA ILE A 87 -2.90 2.74 -9.62
C ILE A 87 -3.46 2.58 -11.02
N ASN A 88 -2.61 2.78 -12.05
CA ASN A 88 -3.02 2.73 -13.45
C ASN A 88 -4.21 3.64 -13.75
N ASP A 89 -4.14 4.87 -13.21
CA ASP A 89 -5.17 5.90 -13.37
C ASP A 89 -6.51 5.53 -12.75
N ARG A 90 -6.53 4.53 -11.88
CA ARG A 90 -7.73 4.16 -11.14
C ARG A 90 -7.58 4.51 -9.69
N GLU A 91 -8.60 5.13 -9.14
CA GLU A 91 -8.60 5.47 -7.73
C GLU A 91 -8.55 4.19 -6.90
N THR A 92 -7.65 4.18 -5.94
CA THR A 92 -7.45 3.01 -5.08
C THR A 92 -7.46 3.48 -3.64
N VAL A 93 -8.19 2.79 -2.79
CA VAL A 93 -8.28 3.14 -1.38
C VAL A 93 -7.93 1.91 -0.54
N PHE A 94 -6.97 2.09 0.36
CA PHE A 94 -6.59 1.06 1.32
C PHE A 94 -7.30 1.37 2.63
N VAL A 95 -8.11 0.44 3.11
CA VAL A 95 -8.84 0.56 4.36
C VAL A 95 -8.24 -0.40 5.37
N LYS A 96 -7.92 0.12 6.56
CA LYS A 96 -7.29 -0.71 7.58
C LYS A 96 -8.22 -1.88 7.95
N GLU A 97 -7.69 -3.07 7.89
CA GLU A 97 -8.42 -4.27 8.29
C GLU A 97 -8.33 -4.44 9.79
N LYS A 98 -9.44 -4.74 10.41
CA LYS A 98 -9.51 -4.95 11.85
C LYS A 98 -9.30 -6.39 12.23
#